data_d9b6bd2784c6b55a127c5e3a8a334bc7
#
_entry.id   d9b6bd2784c6b55a127c5e3a8a334bc7
#
_cell.length_a   1.000
_cell.length_b   1.000
_cell.length_c   1.000
_cell.angle_alpha   90.00
_cell.angle_beta   90.00
_cell.angle_gamma   90.00
#
_symmetry.space_group_name_H-M   'P 1'
#
loop_
_entity.id
_entity.type
_entity.pdbx_description
1 polymer ?
#
loop_
_entity_poly.entity_id
_entity_poly.type
_entity_poly.pdbx_seq_one_letter_code
_entity_poly.pdbx_strand_id
1 'polypeptide(L)'
;MKTDRLSDLAGSHDYRHVALRHRLFSFKGSDMKTRIWILIASHLATGLVAFAAGIYVLPILTASEGASAVELQVAAENTRHTGRFERNLPGSDPLHWADGKLTITDSSLAFEGNVAPGPDYKIYLVPEFVDTRASFLAIKARAARVGDLKTFGNFVVPLPADVNPAQYTSVVIWCERFSKFISAARYQHAATSGQLSM
;
A
#
# COMPACT_ATOMS: atom_id res chain seq x y z
N MET A 1 16.31 -72.76 76.27
CA MET A 1 17.14 -73.51 75.33
C MET A 1 16.69 -73.12 73.92
N LYS A 2 17.65 -72.62 73.08
CA LYS A 2 17.57 -72.26 71.70
C LYS A 2 16.71 -71.06 71.38
N THR A 3 17.23 -69.83 71.18
CA THR A 3 18.07 -69.19 70.15
C THR A 3 17.76 -69.69 68.75
N ASP A 4 17.26 -68.81 67.90
CA ASP A 4 17.92 -68.44 66.71
C ASP A 4 16.99 -67.82 65.64
N ARG A 5 17.55 -66.72 65.14
CA ARG A 5 17.39 -66.26 63.74
C ARG A 5 16.05 -65.65 63.27
N LEU A 6 15.96 -64.41 63.35
CA LEU A 6 15.28 -63.58 62.33
C LEU A 6 16.14 -62.29 62.10
N SER A 7 17.32 -62.52 61.57
CA SER A 7 18.05 -61.53 60.83
C SER A 7 17.98 -61.88 59.37
N ASP A 8 17.74 -60.92 58.53
CA ASP A 8 17.77 -60.89 57.05
C ASP A 8 16.43 -60.72 56.38
N LEU A 9 15.88 -59.55 56.46
CA LEU A 9 15.13 -58.96 55.35
C LEU A 9 15.24 -57.42 55.42
N ALA A 10 16.47 -56.91 55.45
CA ALA A 10 16.71 -55.52 55.10
C ALA A 10 16.81 -55.43 53.58
N GLY A 11 15.65 -55.39 52.93
CA GLY A 11 15.61 -55.08 51.51
C GLY A 11 16.16 -53.65 51.26
N SER A 12 17.33 -53.58 50.72
CA SER A 12 17.94 -52.37 50.20
C SER A 12 17.08 -51.84 49.07
N HIS A 13 16.09 -50.99 49.39
CA HIS A 13 15.44 -50.17 48.36
C HIS A 13 16.46 -49.17 47.85
N ASP A 14 16.95 -49.51 46.66
CA ASP A 14 17.80 -48.67 45.85
C ASP A 14 17.07 -47.37 45.42
N TYR A 15 17.23 -46.33 46.23
CA TYR A 15 16.72 -44.98 45.94
C TYR A 15 17.52 -44.25 44.85
N ARG A 16 18.25 -44.99 43.99
CA ARG A 16 19.09 -44.41 42.94
C ARG A 16 18.39 -43.97 41.67
N HIS A 17 17.08 -44.16 41.53
CA HIS A 17 16.41 -43.89 40.23
C HIS A 17 15.36 -42.77 40.24
N VAL A 18 15.30 -41.91 41.23
CA VAL A 18 14.45 -40.71 41.19
C VAL A 18 15.26 -39.44 41.32
N ALA A 19 16.44 -39.43 40.72
CA ALA A 19 17.04 -38.18 40.27
C ALA A 19 16.39 -37.77 38.97
N LEU A 20 15.07 -37.58 39.02
CA LEU A 20 14.33 -36.93 37.93
C LEU A 20 14.98 -35.57 37.69
N ARG A 21 15.65 -35.44 36.57
CA ARG A 21 16.25 -34.23 36.06
C ARG A 21 15.22 -33.10 36.09
N HIS A 22 15.12 -32.43 37.22
CA HIS A 22 14.74 -31.04 37.26
C HIS A 22 15.86 -30.26 36.59
N ARG A 23 15.97 -30.35 35.27
CA ARG A 23 16.49 -29.25 34.44
C ARG A 23 15.48 -28.10 34.64
N LEU A 24 15.45 -27.57 35.82
CA LEU A 24 15.01 -26.21 35.99
C LEU A 24 15.81 -25.41 34.97
N PHE A 25 15.10 -24.88 33.98
CA PHE A 25 15.60 -23.85 33.11
C PHE A 25 16.17 -22.77 34.04
N SER A 26 17.47 -22.86 34.29
CA SER A 26 18.18 -21.80 34.96
C SER A 26 18.11 -20.62 34.00
N PHE A 27 17.09 -19.80 34.16
CA PHE A 27 17.06 -18.46 33.64
C PHE A 27 18.21 -17.73 34.31
N LYS A 28 19.41 -17.89 33.75
CA LYS A 28 20.59 -17.13 34.10
C LYS A 28 20.14 -15.68 34.05
N GLY A 29 20.01 -15.05 35.22
CA GLY A 29 19.41 -13.73 35.37
C GLY A 29 20.10 -12.77 34.42
N SER A 30 19.40 -12.43 33.30
CA SER A 30 19.91 -11.40 32.43
C SER A 30 20.09 -10.14 33.27
N ASP A 31 21.28 -9.57 33.19
CA ASP A 31 21.66 -8.37 33.96
C ASP A 31 20.53 -7.33 33.78
N MET A 32 20.15 -6.63 34.83
CA MET A 32 19.07 -5.63 34.81
C MET A 32 19.22 -4.66 33.65
N LYS A 33 20.44 -4.29 33.29
CA LYS A 33 20.76 -3.45 32.12
C LYS A 33 20.29 -4.10 30.82
N THR A 34 20.54 -5.39 30.62
CA THR A 34 20.13 -6.13 29.42
C THR A 34 18.60 -6.16 29.30
N ARG A 35 17.87 -6.35 30.39
CA ARG A 35 16.39 -6.31 30.39
C ARG A 35 15.85 -4.94 30.01
N ILE A 36 16.45 -3.87 30.53
CA ILE A 36 16.08 -2.49 30.19
C ILE A 36 16.32 -2.24 28.69
N TRP A 37 17.46 -2.63 28.15
CA TRP A 37 17.74 -2.47 26.73
C TRP A 37 16.79 -3.28 25.83
N ILE A 38 16.42 -4.49 26.22
CA ILE A 38 15.42 -5.30 25.50
C ILE A 38 14.05 -4.61 25.52
N LEU A 39 13.63 -4.07 26.66
CA LEU A 39 12.38 -3.33 26.79
C LEU A 39 12.39 -2.08 25.88
N ILE A 40 13.45 -1.26 25.96
CA ILE A 40 13.58 -0.08 25.09
C ILE A 40 13.52 -0.48 23.61
N ALA A 41 14.31 -1.48 23.20
CA ALA A 41 14.34 -1.94 21.83
C ALA A 41 12.98 -2.47 21.36
N SER A 42 12.27 -3.22 22.20
CA SER A 42 10.93 -3.74 21.87
C SER A 42 9.90 -2.60 21.71
N HIS A 43 9.92 -1.61 22.61
CA HIS A 43 9.01 -0.46 22.48
C HIS A 43 9.31 0.39 21.27
N LEU A 44 10.59 0.61 20.93
CA LEU A 44 10.98 1.31 19.71
C LEU A 44 10.53 0.53 18.46
N ALA A 45 10.76 -0.78 18.44
CA ALA A 45 10.31 -1.63 17.31
C ALA A 45 8.78 -1.60 17.18
N THR A 46 8.04 -1.76 18.28
CA THR A 46 6.57 -1.67 18.26
C THR A 46 6.11 -0.29 17.78
N GLY A 47 6.73 0.78 18.27
CA GLY A 47 6.42 2.15 17.84
C GLY A 47 6.64 2.36 16.35
N LEU A 48 7.74 1.87 15.79
CA LEU A 48 8.03 1.95 14.35
C LEU A 48 7.00 1.17 13.53
N VAL A 49 6.66 -0.05 13.95
CA VAL A 49 5.65 -0.87 13.27
C VAL A 49 4.28 -0.21 13.33
N ALA A 50 3.87 0.29 14.50
CA ALA A 50 2.60 0.98 14.67
C ALA A 50 2.53 2.27 13.84
N PHE A 51 3.63 3.04 13.78
CA PHE A 51 3.72 4.24 12.94
C PHE A 51 3.59 3.92 11.46
N ALA A 52 4.32 2.90 10.96
CA ALA A 52 4.22 2.47 9.57
C ALA A 52 2.81 1.96 9.23
N ALA A 53 2.21 1.17 10.11
CA ALA A 53 0.83 0.72 9.98
C ALA A 53 -0.16 1.91 9.95
N GLY A 54 0.05 2.92 10.80
CA GLY A 54 -0.77 4.14 10.83
C GLY A 54 -0.74 4.92 9.52
N ILE A 55 0.43 5.07 8.89
CA ILE A 55 0.55 5.72 7.57
C ILE A 55 -0.27 4.99 6.50
N TYR A 56 -0.35 3.67 6.56
CA TYR A 56 -1.10 2.87 5.59
C TYR A 56 -2.61 2.80 5.91
N VAL A 57 -2.96 2.63 7.18
CA VAL A 57 -4.34 2.41 7.62
C VAL A 57 -5.13 3.71 7.70
N LEU A 58 -4.51 4.82 8.14
CA LEU A 58 -5.21 6.09 8.31
C LEU A 58 -5.89 6.60 7.02
N PRO A 59 -5.27 6.58 5.85
CA PRO A 59 -5.94 6.96 4.60
C PRO A 59 -7.18 6.10 4.30
N ILE A 60 -7.15 4.81 4.63
CA ILE A 60 -8.29 3.90 4.43
C ILE A 60 -9.44 4.30 5.35
N LEU A 61 -9.16 4.58 6.62
CA LEU A 61 -10.19 4.96 7.60
C LEU A 61 -10.79 6.36 7.35
N THR A 62 -10.03 7.23 6.68
CA THR A 62 -10.45 8.60 6.36
C THR A 62 -10.85 8.78 4.88
N ALA A 63 -10.87 7.68 4.11
CA ALA A 63 -11.27 7.73 2.71
C ALA A 63 -12.70 8.26 2.57
N SER A 64 -12.89 9.13 1.58
CA SER A 64 -14.22 9.59 1.21
C SER A 64 -15.02 8.46 0.55
N GLU A 65 -16.33 8.55 0.58
CA GLU A 65 -17.18 7.68 -0.23
C GLU A 65 -16.79 7.77 -1.70
N GLY A 66 -16.84 6.63 -2.38
CA GLY A 66 -16.55 6.56 -3.81
C GLY A 66 -17.73 7.10 -4.65
N ALA A 67 -17.49 7.25 -5.95
CA ALA A 67 -18.54 7.64 -6.87
C ALA A 67 -19.66 6.59 -6.92
N SER A 68 -20.89 7.09 -6.94
CA SER A 68 -22.08 6.25 -7.11
C SER A 68 -22.19 5.67 -8.52
N ALA A 69 -22.99 4.61 -8.68
CA ALA A 69 -23.27 4.04 -9.99
C ALA A 69 -23.91 5.05 -10.96
N VAL A 70 -24.73 6.00 -10.43
CA VAL A 70 -25.36 7.04 -11.24
C VAL A 70 -24.33 8.02 -11.79
N GLU A 71 -23.38 8.47 -10.96
CA GLU A 71 -22.31 9.38 -11.41
C GLU A 71 -21.42 8.73 -12.48
N LEU A 72 -21.09 7.46 -12.31
CA LEU A 72 -20.34 6.70 -13.29
C LEU A 72 -21.11 6.51 -14.60
N GLN A 73 -22.42 6.26 -14.52
CA GLN A 73 -23.28 6.15 -15.70
C GLN A 73 -23.35 7.48 -16.47
N VAL A 74 -23.54 8.59 -15.77
CA VAL A 74 -23.54 9.94 -16.39
C VAL A 74 -22.21 10.22 -17.08
N ALA A 75 -21.09 9.84 -16.48
CA ALA A 75 -19.78 9.98 -17.11
C ALA A 75 -19.65 9.07 -18.34
N ALA A 76 -20.18 7.85 -18.30
CA ALA A 76 -20.16 6.91 -19.41
C ALA A 76 -20.97 7.40 -20.60
N GLU A 77 -22.14 8.02 -20.37
CA GLU A 77 -23.01 8.62 -21.42
C GLU A 77 -22.35 9.82 -22.11
N ASN A 78 -21.48 10.54 -21.40
CA ASN A 78 -20.79 11.73 -21.91
C ASN A 78 -19.31 11.45 -22.28
N THR A 79 -18.95 10.20 -22.52
CA THR A 79 -17.58 9.77 -22.82
C THR A 79 -17.01 10.46 -24.07
N ARG A 80 -15.83 11.03 -23.94
CA ARG A 80 -14.99 11.52 -25.05
C ARG A 80 -13.82 10.56 -25.32
N HIS A 81 -13.16 10.12 -24.26
CA HIS A 81 -12.04 9.19 -24.35
C HIS A 81 -12.15 8.14 -23.25
N THR A 82 -11.55 6.98 -23.50
CA THR A 82 -11.42 5.90 -22.52
C THR A 82 -9.97 5.45 -22.45
N GLY A 83 -9.57 4.99 -21.28
CA GLY A 83 -8.27 4.40 -21.02
C GLY A 83 -8.37 3.32 -19.97
N ARG A 84 -7.23 2.75 -19.62
CA ARG A 84 -7.15 1.79 -18.54
C ARG A 84 -5.88 2.01 -17.73
N PHE A 85 -6.04 2.04 -16.42
CA PHE A 85 -4.92 1.86 -15.48
C PHE A 85 -4.60 0.38 -15.40
N GLU A 86 -3.32 0.07 -15.48
CA GLU A 86 -2.81 -1.29 -15.36
C GLU A 86 -1.98 -1.44 -14.09
N ARG A 87 -2.19 -2.55 -13.38
CA ARG A 87 -1.56 -2.80 -12.09
C ARG A 87 -0.02 -2.89 -12.17
N ASN A 88 0.50 -3.43 -13.28
CA ASN A 88 1.89 -3.87 -13.38
C ASN A 88 2.71 -2.96 -14.31
N LEU A 89 2.65 -1.64 -14.12
CA LEU A 89 3.54 -0.72 -14.81
C LEU A 89 4.95 -0.75 -14.21
N PRO A 90 6.00 -0.40 -14.97
CA PRO A 90 7.39 -0.41 -14.49
C PRO A 90 7.64 0.40 -13.20
N GLY A 91 6.91 1.49 -13.00
CA GLY A 91 6.99 2.32 -11.79
C GLY A 91 6.07 1.92 -10.65
N SER A 92 5.15 0.98 -10.88
CA SER A 92 4.23 0.42 -9.89
C SER A 92 4.91 -0.68 -9.07
N ASP A 93 4.37 -0.97 -7.89
CA ASP A 93 4.81 -2.07 -7.03
C ASP A 93 3.62 -2.62 -6.22
N PRO A 94 3.78 -3.68 -5.40
CA PRO A 94 2.66 -4.27 -4.66
C PRO A 94 1.87 -3.30 -3.76
N LEU A 95 2.48 -2.18 -3.34
CA LEU A 95 1.86 -1.17 -2.48
C LEU A 95 1.44 0.11 -3.25
N HIS A 96 1.82 0.23 -4.54
CA HIS A 96 1.62 1.45 -5.34
C HIS A 96 1.16 1.06 -6.75
N TRP A 97 -0.13 1.00 -6.95
CA TRP A 97 -0.76 0.59 -8.20
C TRP A 97 -2.18 1.16 -8.33
N ALA A 98 -2.69 1.18 -9.54
CA ALA A 98 -4.11 1.29 -9.84
C ALA A 98 -4.47 0.27 -10.93
N ASP A 99 -5.70 -0.22 -10.92
CA ASP A 99 -6.26 -1.09 -11.95
C ASP A 99 -7.73 -0.74 -12.14
N GLY A 100 -8.11 -0.40 -13.35
CA GLY A 100 -9.49 -0.05 -13.65
C GLY A 100 -9.64 0.76 -14.93
N LYS A 101 -10.91 0.97 -15.30
CA LYS A 101 -11.32 1.74 -16.47
C LYS A 101 -11.28 3.23 -16.15
N LEU A 102 -10.73 3.99 -17.07
CA LEU A 102 -10.73 5.45 -17.10
C LEU A 102 -11.70 5.94 -18.16
N THR A 103 -12.53 6.89 -17.79
CA THR A 103 -13.43 7.61 -18.72
C THR A 103 -13.15 9.10 -18.60
N ILE A 104 -12.92 9.77 -19.72
CA ILE A 104 -12.75 11.22 -19.79
C ILE A 104 -13.96 11.82 -20.52
N THR A 105 -14.56 12.80 -19.91
CA THR A 105 -15.61 13.66 -20.49
C THR A 105 -15.04 15.06 -20.76
N ASP A 106 -15.86 15.99 -21.26
CA ASP A 106 -15.43 17.38 -21.46
C ASP A 106 -15.15 18.10 -20.13
N SER A 107 -15.75 17.63 -19.01
CA SER A 107 -15.73 18.32 -17.72
C SER A 107 -15.32 17.46 -16.52
N SER A 108 -15.08 16.18 -16.73
CA SER A 108 -14.73 15.26 -15.63
C SER A 108 -13.88 14.09 -16.07
N LEU A 109 -13.22 13.51 -15.09
CA LEU A 109 -12.51 12.25 -15.15
C LEU A 109 -13.21 11.26 -14.22
N ALA A 110 -13.66 10.13 -14.76
CA ALA A 110 -14.29 9.07 -14.00
C ALA A 110 -13.40 7.81 -14.04
N PHE A 111 -13.38 7.09 -12.93
CA PHE A 111 -12.62 5.86 -12.77
C PHE A 111 -13.47 4.78 -12.11
N GLU A 112 -13.44 3.60 -12.70
CA GLU A 112 -14.07 2.39 -12.20
C GLU A 112 -13.00 1.34 -11.94
N GLY A 113 -12.70 1.07 -10.66
CA GLY A 113 -11.65 0.12 -10.29
C GLY A 113 -11.13 0.32 -8.88
N ASN A 114 -9.87 -0.04 -8.67
CA ASN A 114 -9.21 0.06 -7.38
C ASN A 114 -7.84 0.72 -7.49
N VAL A 115 -7.48 1.49 -6.46
CA VAL A 115 -6.18 2.12 -6.28
C VAL A 115 -5.60 1.65 -4.95
N ALA A 116 -4.33 1.31 -4.90
CA ALA A 116 -3.65 1.01 -3.63
C ALA A 116 -3.75 2.22 -2.68
N PRO A 117 -4.08 2.02 -1.40
CA PRO A 117 -4.20 3.12 -0.45
C PRO A 117 -2.92 3.91 -0.25
N GLY A 118 -3.05 5.21 -0.03
CA GLY A 118 -1.91 6.08 0.26
C GLY A 118 -2.32 7.47 0.72
N PRO A 119 -1.41 8.22 1.36
CA PRO A 119 -1.78 9.37 2.18
C PRO A 119 -1.99 10.70 1.44
N ASP A 120 -1.53 10.83 0.20
CA ASP A 120 -1.55 12.12 -0.49
C ASP A 120 -1.48 11.97 -2.00
N TYR A 121 -2.52 11.39 -2.58
CA TYR A 121 -2.58 11.16 -4.01
C TYR A 121 -3.18 12.35 -4.75
N LYS A 122 -2.55 12.68 -5.88
CA LYS A 122 -3.00 13.69 -6.84
C LYS A 122 -3.16 13.06 -8.21
N ILE A 123 -4.12 13.58 -8.96
CA ILE A 123 -4.40 13.20 -10.33
C ILE A 123 -3.86 14.28 -11.25
N TYR A 124 -3.09 13.86 -12.25
CA TYR A 124 -2.52 14.74 -13.26
C TYR A 124 -2.90 14.30 -14.67
N LEU A 125 -3.21 15.24 -15.54
CA LEU A 125 -3.18 15.06 -16.98
C LEU A 125 -1.78 15.37 -17.50
N VAL A 126 -1.26 14.52 -18.36
CA VAL A 126 0.10 14.65 -18.91
C VAL A 126 0.10 14.60 -20.43
N PRO A 127 0.98 15.40 -21.10
CA PRO A 127 1.00 15.50 -22.56
C PRO A 127 1.53 14.24 -23.25
N GLU A 128 2.24 13.38 -22.53
CA GLU A 128 2.80 12.12 -23.03
C GLU A 128 2.68 11.02 -21.97
N PHE A 129 2.62 9.77 -22.40
CA PHE A 129 2.52 8.64 -21.48
C PHE A 129 3.85 8.44 -20.72
N VAL A 130 3.72 8.26 -19.43
CA VAL A 130 4.81 7.95 -18.50
C VAL A 130 4.43 6.78 -17.62
N ASP A 131 5.37 5.94 -17.29
CA ASP A 131 5.17 4.69 -16.55
C ASP A 131 6.13 4.50 -15.38
N THR A 132 6.95 5.52 -15.09
CA THR A 132 7.91 5.51 -13.99
C THR A 132 7.95 6.85 -13.25
N ARG A 133 8.53 6.83 -12.04
CA ARG A 133 8.82 8.05 -11.28
C ARG A 133 9.70 9.03 -12.05
N ALA A 134 10.76 8.54 -12.69
CA ALA A 134 11.73 9.37 -13.38
C ALA A 134 11.09 10.06 -14.60
N SER A 135 10.35 9.30 -15.42
CA SER A 135 9.66 9.85 -16.60
C SER A 135 8.60 10.87 -16.23
N PHE A 136 7.82 10.64 -15.16
CA PHE A 136 6.86 11.65 -14.70
C PHE A 136 7.53 12.93 -14.20
N LEU A 137 8.58 12.84 -13.39
CA LEU A 137 9.27 14.02 -12.87
C LEU A 137 9.89 14.87 -13.99
N ALA A 138 10.33 14.26 -15.08
CA ALA A 138 10.88 14.97 -16.23
C ALA A 138 9.84 15.86 -16.94
N ILE A 139 8.55 15.53 -16.84
CA ILE A 139 7.47 16.25 -17.51
C ILE A 139 6.49 16.94 -16.54
N LYS A 140 6.64 16.77 -15.24
CA LYS A 140 5.68 17.25 -14.23
C LYS A 140 5.36 18.73 -14.35
N ALA A 141 6.32 19.56 -14.77
CA ALA A 141 6.10 20.98 -15.01
C ALA A 141 5.12 21.29 -16.15
N ARG A 142 4.88 20.32 -17.06
CA ARG A 142 3.93 20.41 -18.19
C ARG A 142 2.62 19.70 -17.88
N ALA A 143 2.49 19.07 -16.72
CA ALA A 143 1.30 18.37 -16.30
C ALA A 143 0.27 19.34 -15.71
N ALA A 144 -1.01 19.11 -16.01
CA ALA A 144 -2.12 19.78 -15.34
C ALA A 144 -2.59 18.97 -14.14
N ARG A 145 -2.58 19.56 -12.94
CA ARG A 145 -3.17 18.93 -11.76
C ARG A 145 -4.68 19.03 -11.85
N VAL A 146 -5.38 17.89 -11.84
CA VAL A 146 -6.84 17.79 -11.87
C VAL A 146 -7.42 17.94 -10.46
N GLY A 147 -6.88 17.22 -9.49
CA GLY A 147 -7.42 17.22 -8.13
C GLY A 147 -6.74 16.24 -7.20
N ASP A 148 -7.35 16.12 -6.01
CA ASP A 148 -6.92 15.18 -4.98
C ASP A 148 -7.72 13.88 -5.11
N LEU A 149 -7.05 12.75 -4.96
CA LEU A 149 -7.69 11.46 -4.85
C LEU A 149 -7.88 11.13 -3.36
N LYS A 150 -9.15 11.11 -2.91
CA LYS A 150 -9.53 10.89 -1.51
C LYS A 150 -10.25 9.56 -1.27
N THR A 151 -10.40 8.75 -2.30
CA THR A 151 -10.98 7.39 -2.24
C THR A 151 -10.10 6.42 -3.00
N PHE A 152 -10.20 5.13 -2.71
CA PHE A 152 -9.37 4.09 -3.32
C PHE A 152 -10.19 3.11 -4.18
N GLY A 153 -11.50 3.35 -4.29
CA GLY A 153 -12.41 2.69 -5.22
C GLY A 153 -12.75 3.58 -6.41
N ASN A 154 -13.99 3.48 -6.85
CA ASN A 154 -14.52 4.29 -7.95
C ASN A 154 -14.52 5.77 -7.59
N PHE A 155 -14.24 6.64 -8.55
CA PHE A 155 -14.32 8.08 -8.33
C PHE A 155 -14.70 8.85 -9.60
N VAL A 156 -15.26 10.04 -9.40
CA VAL A 156 -15.45 11.06 -10.42
C VAL A 156 -14.82 12.36 -9.90
N VAL A 157 -13.95 12.97 -10.69
CA VAL A 157 -13.27 14.22 -10.36
C VAL A 157 -13.55 15.23 -11.46
N PRO A 158 -14.07 16.43 -11.12
CA PRO A 158 -14.25 17.48 -12.11
C PRO A 158 -12.92 17.97 -12.66
N LEU A 159 -12.87 18.24 -13.95
CA LEU A 159 -11.72 18.90 -14.57
C LEU A 159 -11.77 20.40 -14.24
N PRO A 160 -10.63 21.03 -13.89
CA PRO A 160 -10.56 22.50 -13.79
C PRO A 160 -10.99 23.16 -15.11
N ALA A 161 -11.68 24.30 -15.02
CA ALA A 161 -12.27 24.96 -16.20
C ALA A 161 -11.25 25.42 -17.24
N ASP A 162 -10.01 25.60 -16.85
CA ASP A 162 -8.86 25.97 -17.68
C ASP A 162 -8.12 24.77 -18.26
N VAL A 163 -8.53 23.54 -17.94
CA VAL A 163 -7.89 22.30 -18.39
C VAL A 163 -8.70 21.68 -19.52
N ASN A 164 -8.15 21.70 -20.73
CA ASN A 164 -8.71 21.00 -21.87
C ASN A 164 -8.07 19.58 -22.00
N PRO A 165 -8.84 18.50 -21.76
CA PRO A 165 -8.29 17.14 -21.81
C PRO A 165 -7.76 16.73 -23.18
N ALA A 166 -8.19 17.36 -24.27
CA ALA A 166 -7.70 17.09 -25.61
C ALA A 166 -6.21 17.46 -25.81
N GLN A 167 -5.65 18.30 -24.94
CA GLN A 167 -4.23 18.69 -24.99
C GLN A 167 -3.29 17.69 -24.30
N TYR A 168 -3.83 16.65 -23.67
CA TYR A 168 -3.09 15.65 -22.91
C TYR A 168 -3.39 14.26 -23.45
N THR A 169 -2.50 13.32 -23.20
CA THR A 169 -2.65 11.96 -23.72
C THR A 169 -2.93 10.93 -22.64
N SER A 170 -2.58 11.26 -21.40
CA SER A 170 -2.60 10.27 -20.33
C SER A 170 -2.92 10.91 -18.97
N VAL A 171 -3.34 10.06 -18.03
CA VAL A 171 -3.57 10.41 -16.62
C VAL A 171 -2.52 9.74 -15.80
N VAL A 172 -1.98 10.42 -14.79
CA VAL A 172 -1.06 9.89 -13.79
C VAL A 172 -1.68 10.05 -12.40
N ILE A 173 -1.60 8.99 -11.58
CA ILE A 173 -1.81 9.05 -10.13
C ILE A 173 -0.44 9.11 -9.47
N TRP A 174 -0.23 10.13 -8.66
CA TRP A 174 1.02 10.47 -8.03
C TRP A 174 0.86 10.76 -6.54
N CYS A 175 1.73 10.21 -5.70
CA CYS A 175 1.81 10.55 -4.28
C CYS A 175 2.77 11.72 -4.08
N GLU A 176 2.24 12.91 -3.71
CA GLU A 176 3.08 14.09 -3.49
C GLU A 176 3.97 13.95 -2.27
N ARG A 177 3.43 13.44 -1.16
CA ARG A 177 4.16 13.32 0.11
C ARG A 177 5.43 12.49 0.00
N PHE A 178 5.40 11.42 -0.79
CA PHE A 178 6.53 10.51 -0.95
C PHE A 178 7.20 10.61 -2.32
N SER A 179 6.77 11.55 -3.16
CA SER A 179 7.25 11.67 -4.55
C SER A 179 7.26 10.31 -5.25
N LYS A 180 6.14 9.59 -5.17
CA LYS A 180 6.03 8.20 -5.65
C LYS A 180 5.02 8.11 -6.79
N PHE A 181 5.44 7.44 -7.86
CA PHE A 181 4.56 7.02 -8.96
C PHE A 181 3.64 5.89 -8.48
N ILE A 182 2.36 6.01 -8.76
CA ILE A 182 1.35 5.00 -8.41
C ILE A 182 0.95 4.22 -9.66
N SER A 183 0.41 4.92 -10.65
CA SER A 183 0.01 4.32 -11.92
C SER A 183 -0.26 5.41 -12.96
N ALA A 184 -0.41 4.99 -14.22
CA ALA A 184 -0.82 5.85 -15.33
C ALA A 184 -1.77 5.11 -16.28
N ALA A 185 -2.59 5.88 -16.98
CA ALA A 185 -3.48 5.38 -18.02
C ALA A 185 -3.40 6.27 -19.26
N ARG A 186 -3.14 5.69 -20.41
CA ARG A 186 -3.27 6.39 -21.68
C ARG A 186 -4.73 6.38 -22.11
N TYR A 187 -5.25 7.50 -22.60
CA TYR A 187 -6.61 7.61 -23.13
C TYR A 187 -6.67 8.13 -24.56
N GLN A 188 -5.58 8.72 -25.06
CA GLN A 188 -5.43 9.05 -26.47
C GLN A 188 -3.96 8.99 -26.89
N HIS A 189 -3.71 8.91 -28.20
CA HIS A 189 -2.36 9.04 -28.74
C HIS A 189 -2.03 10.50 -28.95
N ALA A 190 -0.74 10.86 -28.82
CA ALA A 190 -0.30 12.20 -29.22
C ALA A 190 -0.70 12.46 -30.66
N ALA A 191 -1.27 13.64 -30.93
CA ALA A 191 -1.54 14.02 -32.31
C ALA A 191 -0.22 13.96 -33.11
N THR A 192 -0.15 13.11 -34.10
CA THR A 192 0.99 13.08 -35.01
C THR A 192 1.00 14.42 -35.73
N SER A 193 1.95 15.29 -35.35
CA SER A 193 2.21 16.54 -36.09
C SER A 193 2.81 16.19 -37.45
N GLY A 194 1.96 15.82 -38.44
CA GLY A 194 2.44 15.35 -39.69
C GLY A 194 1.37 14.89 -40.67
N GLN A 195 0.22 15.57 -40.77
CA GLN A 195 -0.64 15.45 -41.94
C GLN A 195 -1.22 16.81 -42.33
N LEU A 196 -0.32 17.73 -42.64
CA LEU A 196 -0.57 18.70 -43.67
C LEU A 196 -0.19 18.00 -45.01
N SER A 197 -1.08 17.21 -45.55
CA SER A 197 -1.01 16.80 -46.92
C SER A 197 -1.75 17.85 -47.76
N MET A 198 -1.01 18.40 -48.62
CA MET A 198 -1.24 19.08 -49.90
C MET A 198 -2.68 18.98 -50.47
#